data_494163efdc84ef4eaa144b9b52ac3cf9
#
_entry.id   494163efdc84ef4eaa144b9b52ac3cf9
#
_cell.length_a   1.000
_cell.length_b   1.000
_cell.length_c   1.000
_cell.angle_alpha   90.00
_cell.angle_beta   90.00
_cell.angle_gamma   90.00
#
_symmetry.space_group_name_H-M   'P 1'
#
loop_
_entity.id
_entity.type
_entity.pdbx_description
1 polymer ?
#
loop_
_entity_poly.entity_id
_entity_poly.type
_entity_poly.pdbx_seq_one_letter_code
_entity_poly.pdbx_strand_id
1 'polypeptide(L)'
;MIHMYEKYIKILKDHTLKITSPRLEILKYLDEHHTHPNVEEIYKTLKKKHPSLSRTTVYNSLETLKKNKIIQSLTICGSELRYDLDEGLHHHFLCTSCGTIFDIAISCPNMDRTIYGGHHVEEVQGYFKGICKKCLTTKKGRTNNG
;
A
#
# COMPACT_ATOMS: atom_id res chain seq x y z
N MET A 1 -14.36 -4.45 -22.25
CA MET A 1 -13.25 -3.59 -21.81
C MET A 1 -13.65 -2.42 -20.91
N ILE A 2 -14.83 -1.85 -21.10
CA ILE A 2 -15.33 -0.72 -20.28
C ILE A 2 -15.58 -1.16 -18.84
N HIS A 3 -16.08 -2.36 -18.60
CA HIS A 3 -16.36 -2.87 -17.24
C HIS A 3 -15.13 -3.00 -16.31
N MET A 4 -13.94 -3.15 -16.88
CA MET A 4 -12.72 -3.36 -16.08
C MET A 4 -12.32 -2.13 -15.26
N TYR A 5 -12.62 -0.93 -15.74
CA TYR A 5 -12.27 0.32 -15.06
C TYR A 5 -13.44 1.01 -14.35
N GLU A 6 -14.66 0.50 -14.49
CA GLU A 6 -15.85 1.13 -13.88
C GLU A 6 -15.71 1.34 -12.37
N LYS A 7 -15.18 0.34 -11.67
CA LYS A 7 -14.89 0.44 -10.23
C LYS A 7 -13.98 1.62 -9.89
N TYR A 8 -12.89 1.77 -10.64
CA TYR A 8 -11.91 2.83 -10.39
C TYR A 8 -12.40 4.20 -10.82
N ILE A 9 -13.15 4.27 -11.93
CA ILE A 9 -13.81 5.49 -12.38
C ILE A 9 -14.79 5.97 -11.29
N LYS A 10 -15.57 5.06 -10.71
CA LYS A 10 -16.48 5.38 -9.63
C LYS A 10 -15.73 5.94 -8.41
N ILE A 11 -14.65 5.30 -8.01
CA ILE A 11 -13.80 5.76 -6.88
C ILE A 11 -13.34 7.19 -7.12
N LEU A 12 -12.81 7.50 -8.30
CA LEU A 12 -12.34 8.85 -8.63
C LEU A 12 -13.46 9.88 -8.63
N LYS A 13 -14.62 9.52 -9.18
CA LYS A 13 -15.81 10.40 -9.19
C LYS A 13 -16.33 10.69 -7.78
N ASP A 14 -16.40 9.67 -6.93
CA ASP A 14 -16.88 9.81 -5.55
C ASP A 14 -15.98 10.75 -4.72
N HIS A 15 -14.70 10.86 -5.10
CA HIS A 15 -13.73 11.80 -4.49
C HIS A 15 -13.56 13.10 -5.28
N THR A 16 -14.43 13.38 -6.26
CA THR A 16 -14.37 14.57 -7.12
C THR A 16 -13.02 14.75 -7.83
N LEU A 17 -12.38 13.66 -8.17
CA LEU A 17 -11.11 13.68 -8.87
C LEU A 17 -11.26 13.49 -10.37
N LYS A 18 -10.44 14.22 -11.12
CA LYS A 18 -10.36 14.06 -12.57
C LYS A 18 -9.92 12.64 -12.92
N ILE A 19 -10.64 12.03 -13.85
CA ILE A 19 -10.30 10.71 -14.37
C ILE A 19 -9.13 10.87 -15.34
N THR A 20 -8.01 10.22 -15.02
CA THR A 20 -6.82 10.20 -15.89
C THR A 20 -6.33 8.75 -16.04
N SER A 21 -5.70 8.45 -17.16
CA SER A 21 -5.14 7.13 -17.41
C SER A 21 -4.15 6.69 -16.32
N PRO A 22 -3.18 7.53 -15.89
CA PRO A 22 -2.28 7.13 -14.80
C PRO A 22 -2.98 6.77 -13.49
N ARG A 23 -4.00 7.51 -13.09
CA ARG A 23 -4.76 7.21 -11.87
C ARG A 23 -5.49 5.89 -11.96
N LEU A 24 -6.14 5.62 -13.10
CA LEU A 24 -6.85 4.36 -13.31
C LEU A 24 -5.88 3.17 -13.30
N GLU A 25 -4.74 3.29 -13.96
CA GLU A 25 -3.74 2.23 -14.02
C GLU A 25 -3.09 1.96 -12.65
N ILE A 26 -2.84 2.99 -11.86
CA ILE A 26 -2.31 2.85 -10.49
C ILE A 26 -3.32 2.11 -9.62
N LEU A 27 -4.59 2.53 -9.62
CA LEU A 27 -5.62 1.88 -8.83
C LEU A 27 -5.80 0.41 -9.22
N LYS A 28 -5.82 0.14 -10.51
CA LYS A 28 -5.89 -1.23 -11.01
C LYS A 28 -4.70 -2.07 -10.56
N TYR A 29 -3.49 -1.53 -10.68
CA TYR A 29 -2.26 -2.23 -10.28
C TYR A 29 -2.27 -2.58 -8.79
N LEU A 30 -2.63 -1.63 -7.94
CA LEU A 30 -2.70 -1.86 -6.49
C LEU A 30 -3.81 -2.83 -6.08
N ASP A 31 -4.93 -2.82 -6.80
CA ASP A 31 -6.06 -3.74 -6.55
C ASP A 31 -5.73 -5.19 -6.95
N GLU A 32 -4.99 -5.35 -8.04
CA GLU A 32 -4.58 -6.67 -8.54
C GLU A 32 -3.34 -7.24 -7.84
N HIS A 33 -2.50 -6.38 -7.25
CA HIS A 33 -1.22 -6.76 -6.66
C HIS A 33 -1.10 -6.24 -5.22
N HIS A 34 -1.37 -7.09 -4.25
CA HIS A 34 -1.22 -6.77 -2.82
C HIS A 34 0.22 -6.97 -2.32
N THR A 35 1.20 -6.54 -3.12
CA THR A 35 2.63 -6.70 -2.83
C THR A 35 3.26 -5.50 -2.14
N HIS A 36 2.48 -4.45 -1.87
CA HIS A 36 2.95 -3.19 -1.28
C HIS A 36 4.12 -2.61 -2.08
N PRO A 37 3.92 -2.26 -3.36
CA PRO A 37 4.99 -1.81 -4.23
C PRO A 37 5.47 -0.40 -3.87
N ASN A 38 6.73 -0.10 -4.17
CA ASN A 38 7.25 1.26 -4.15
C ASN A 38 6.94 1.99 -5.48
N VAL A 39 7.24 3.28 -5.54
CA VAL A 39 6.98 4.11 -6.72
C VAL A 39 7.71 3.60 -7.97
N GLU A 40 8.92 3.10 -7.82
CA GLU A 40 9.73 2.61 -8.93
C GLU A 40 9.16 1.32 -9.54
N GLU A 41 8.69 0.40 -8.72
CA GLU A 41 8.02 -0.84 -9.16
C GLU A 41 6.72 -0.52 -9.92
N ILE A 42 5.92 0.40 -9.40
CA ILE A 42 4.70 0.87 -10.06
C ILE A 42 5.06 1.49 -11.42
N TYR A 43 6.02 2.42 -11.44
CA TYR A 43 6.45 3.10 -12.66
C TYR A 43 6.95 2.12 -13.73
N LYS A 44 7.84 1.22 -13.38
CA LYS A 44 8.39 0.23 -14.32
C LYS A 44 7.31 -0.66 -14.93
N THR A 45 6.35 -1.08 -14.11
CA THR A 45 5.25 -1.92 -14.58
C THR A 45 4.33 -1.17 -15.53
N LEU A 46 3.93 0.05 -15.16
CA LEU A 46 3.02 0.85 -15.98
C LEU A 46 3.68 1.34 -17.27
N LYS A 47 4.96 1.65 -17.25
CA LYS A 47 5.71 2.11 -18.41
C LYS A 47 5.76 1.08 -19.54
N LYS A 48 5.70 -0.20 -19.25
CA LYS A 48 5.65 -1.27 -20.26
C LYS A 48 4.42 -1.13 -21.16
N LYS A 49 3.29 -0.70 -20.60
CA LYS A 49 2.03 -0.48 -21.35
C LYS A 49 1.90 0.95 -21.86
N HIS A 50 2.53 1.90 -21.20
CA HIS A 50 2.42 3.34 -21.47
C HIS A 50 3.83 3.94 -21.60
N PRO A 51 4.51 3.79 -22.76
CA PRO A 51 5.91 4.22 -22.91
C PRO A 51 6.16 5.71 -22.68
N SER A 52 5.14 6.56 -22.85
CA SER A 52 5.24 8.01 -22.64
C SER A 52 5.07 8.43 -21.16
N LEU A 53 4.76 7.49 -20.28
CA LEU A 53 4.54 7.77 -18.86
C LEU A 53 5.86 8.19 -18.19
N SER A 54 5.83 9.31 -17.45
CA SER A 54 6.99 9.79 -16.67
C SER A 54 6.90 9.39 -15.20
N ARG A 55 8.05 9.32 -14.52
CA ARG A 55 8.10 9.11 -13.06
C ARG A 55 7.36 10.19 -12.29
N THR A 56 7.52 11.45 -12.73
CA THR A 56 6.83 12.60 -12.12
C THR A 56 5.32 12.44 -12.17
N THR A 57 4.77 11.98 -13.30
CA THR A 57 3.33 11.73 -13.43
C THR A 57 2.85 10.65 -12.48
N VAL A 58 3.59 9.55 -12.35
CA VAL A 58 3.26 8.47 -11.39
C VAL A 58 3.31 8.99 -9.97
N TYR A 59 4.37 9.68 -9.59
CA TYR A 59 4.53 10.26 -8.27
C TYR A 59 3.38 11.23 -7.93
N ASN A 60 3.08 12.18 -8.81
CA ASN A 60 2.01 13.15 -8.59
C ASN A 60 0.63 12.47 -8.50
N SER A 61 0.40 11.43 -9.29
CA SER A 61 -0.84 10.66 -9.22
C SER A 61 -0.98 9.92 -7.89
N LEU A 62 0.10 9.29 -7.41
CA LEU A 62 0.14 8.63 -6.10
C LEU A 62 -0.12 9.64 -4.97
N GLU A 63 0.53 10.80 -4.99
CA GLU A 63 0.32 11.83 -3.98
C GLU A 63 -1.13 12.35 -3.97
N THR A 64 -1.74 12.55 -5.13
CA THR A 64 -3.15 12.95 -5.23
C THR A 64 -4.09 11.88 -4.65
N LEU A 65 -3.88 10.61 -5.00
CA LEU A 65 -4.68 9.49 -4.49
C LEU A 65 -4.52 9.32 -2.99
N LYS A 66 -3.31 9.45 -2.48
CA LYS A 66 -2.99 9.39 -1.04
C LYS A 66 -3.65 10.53 -0.27
N LYS A 67 -3.54 11.76 -0.76
CA LYS A 67 -4.15 12.95 -0.14
C LYS A 67 -5.66 12.81 -0.01
N ASN A 68 -6.29 12.13 -0.96
CA ASN A 68 -7.73 11.86 -0.94
C ASN A 68 -8.10 10.54 -0.23
N LYS A 69 -7.14 9.92 0.45
CA LYS A 69 -7.34 8.68 1.23
C LYS A 69 -7.89 7.50 0.41
N ILE A 70 -7.63 7.49 -0.88
CA ILE A 70 -7.96 6.37 -1.77
C ILE A 70 -6.89 5.28 -1.66
N ILE A 71 -5.64 5.71 -1.52
CA ILE A 71 -4.51 4.82 -1.25
C ILE A 71 -3.80 5.29 0.02
N GLN A 72 -3.03 4.41 0.61
CA GLN A 72 -2.16 4.71 1.74
C GLN A 72 -0.70 4.49 1.38
N SER A 73 0.19 5.20 2.05
CA SER A 73 1.62 4.96 1.98
C SER A 73 2.12 4.39 3.30
N LEU A 74 3.05 3.47 3.23
CA LEU A 74 3.64 2.79 4.38
C LEU A 74 5.12 3.12 4.46
N THR A 75 5.59 3.50 5.64
CA THR A 75 7.01 3.79 5.94
C THR A 75 7.71 2.64 6.66
N ILE A 76 7.08 1.47 6.67
CA ILE A 76 7.55 0.29 7.40
C ILE A 76 8.96 -0.19 7.01
N CYS A 77 9.40 0.13 5.79
CA CYS A 77 10.72 -0.20 5.27
C CYS A 77 11.73 0.95 5.40
N GLY A 78 11.58 1.83 6.39
CA GLY A 78 12.48 2.96 6.61
C GLY A 78 12.19 4.14 5.69
N SER A 79 13.16 4.56 4.87
CA SER A 79 13.02 5.73 3.99
C SER A 79 12.20 5.47 2.73
N GLU A 80 11.94 4.21 2.40
CA GLU A 80 11.20 3.85 1.20
C GLU A 80 9.70 3.76 1.47
N LEU A 81 8.92 4.54 0.72
CA LEU A 81 7.47 4.47 0.77
C LEU A 81 6.94 3.26 -0.02
N ARG A 82 6.05 2.52 0.60
CA ARG A 82 5.28 1.46 -0.03
C ARG A 82 3.82 1.91 -0.14
N TYR A 83 3.11 1.45 -1.14
CA TYR A 83 1.75 1.88 -1.43
C TYR A 83 0.78 0.71 -1.45
N ASP A 84 -0.44 0.96 -0.99
CA ASP A 84 -1.55 0.01 -1.01
C ASP A 84 -2.88 0.76 -1.10
N LEU A 85 -3.95 0.06 -1.48
CA LEU A 85 -5.30 0.63 -1.38
C LEU A 85 -5.65 0.88 0.08
N ASP A 86 -6.36 1.97 0.34
CA ASP A 86 -6.88 2.27 1.67
C ASP A 86 -8.21 1.52 1.88
N GLU A 87 -8.15 0.30 2.35
CA GLU A 87 -9.30 -0.57 2.62
C GLU A 87 -9.78 -0.51 4.09
N GLY A 88 -9.37 0.53 4.82
CA GLY A 88 -9.72 0.72 6.21
C GLY A 88 -8.61 0.34 7.19
N LEU A 89 -8.98 0.20 8.46
CA LEU A 89 -8.02 -0.07 9.53
C LEU A 89 -7.53 -1.53 9.48
N HIS A 90 -6.33 -1.72 9.00
CA HIS A 90 -5.61 -2.98 9.16
C HIS A 90 -4.15 -2.69 9.47
N HIS A 91 -3.48 -3.66 10.07
CA HIS A 91 -2.09 -3.56 10.43
C HIS A 91 -1.22 -4.27 9.40
N HIS A 92 0.04 -3.87 9.35
CA HIS A 92 1.04 -4.46 8.47
C HIS A 92 2.11 -5.15 9.30
N PHE A 93 2.62 -6.25 8.78
CA PHE A 93 3.72 -7.00 9.36
C PHE A 93 4.87 -7.08 8.38
N LEU A 94 6.05 -6.62 8.79
CA LEU A 94 7.28 -6.76 8.02
C LEU A 94 8.09 -7.95 8.53
N CYS A 95 8.36 -8.91 7.67
CA CYS A 95 9.31 -9.97 7.98
C CYS A 95 10.73 -9.43 7.81
N THR A 96 11.50 -9.41 8.90
CA THR A 96 12.89 -8.95 8.87
C THR A 96 13.85 -9.95 8.21
N SER A 97 13.40 -11.17 7.99
CA SER A 97 14.18 -12.22 7.33
C SER A 97 14.04 -12.19 5.80
N CYS A 98 12.82 -12.15 5.28
CA CYS A 98 12.60 -12.17 3.82
C CYS A 98 12.17 -10.82 3.23
N GLY A 99 11.92 -9.82 4.07
CA GLY A 99 11.51 -8.47 3.63
C GLY A 99 10.07 -8.36 3.14
N THR A 100 9.29 -9.42 3.18
CA THR A 100 7.90 -9.39 2.73
C THR A 100 7.01 -8.65 3.72
N ILE A 101 6.08 -7.86 3.20
CA ILE A 101 5.06 -7.17 3.98
C ILE A 101 3.74 -7.93 3.85
N PHE A 102 3.12 -8.22 4.99
CA PHE A 102 1.83 -8.89 5.08
C PHE A 102 0.81 -7.99 5.74
N ASP A 103 -0.44 -8.13 5.34
CA ASP A 103 -1.56 -7.56 6.07
C ASP A 103 -1.92 -8.48 7.24
N ILE A 104 -2.13 -7.88 8.42
CA ILE A 104 -2.53 -8.62 9.61
C ILE A 104 -3.90 -8.14 10.06
N ALA A 105 -4.84 -9.07 10.17
CA ALA A 105 -6.18 -8.81 10.68
C ALA A 105 -6.17 -8.75 12.23
N ILE A 106 -5.59 -7.70 12.78
CA ILE A 106 -5.61 -7.42 14.22
C ILE A 106 -6.40 -6.13 14.44
N SER A 107 -7.38 -6.20 15.34
CA SER A 107 -8.11 -5.03 15.78
C SER A 107 -7.42 -4.44 17.02
N CYS A 108 -6.95 -3.20 16.89
CA CYS A 108 -6.40 -2.46 18.02
C CYS A 108 -7.44 -1.50 18.57
N PRO A 109 -7.80 -1.58 19.85
CA PRO A 109 -8.70 -0.61 20.47
C PRO A 109 -8.13 0.82 20.34
N ASN A 110 -9.00 1.79 20.08
CA ASN A 110 -8.65 3.22 20.01
C ASN A 110 -7.88 3.69 18.76
N MET A 111 -7.73 2.89 17.73
CA MET A 111 -7.09 3.36 16.48
C MET A 111 -7.99 4.28 15.64
N ASP A 112 -9.27 4.32 15.93
CA ASP A 112 -10.28 5.14 15.26
C ASP A 112 -10.48 6.52 15.91
N ARG A 113 -9.80 6.80 17.02
CA ARG A 113 -9.91 8.07 17.70
C ARG A 113 -9.14 9.17 17.00
N THR A 114 -9.73 10.34 16.93
CA THR A 114 -9.09 11.55 16.36
C THR A 114 -8.41 12.42 17.41
N ILE A 115 -8.65 12.18 18.70
CA ILE A 115 -8.06 12.95 19.79
C ILE A 115 -7.44 12.02 20.83
N TYR A 116 -6.14 12.23 21.08
CA TYR A 116 -5.37 11.52 22.11
C TYR A 116 -4.58 12.54 22.93
N GLY A 117 -4.74 12.52 24.22
CA GLY A 117 -4.04 13.44 25.14
C GLY A 117 -4.23 14.92 24.79
N GLY A 118 -5.36 15.29 24.20
CA GLY A 118 -5.61 16.64 23.70
C GLY A 118 -5.06 16.95 22.32
N HIS A 119 -4.35 16.02 21.71
CA HIS A 119 -3.77 16.18 20.36
C HIS A 119 -4.73 15.70 19.28
N HIS A 120 -4.84 16.47 18.20
CA HIS A 120 -5.57 16.03 17.00
C HIS A 120 -4.69 15.08 16.19
N VAL A 121 -5.20 13.87 15.94
CA VAL A 121 -4.49 12.85 15.17
C VAL A 121 -5.05 12.79 13.76
N GLU A 122 -4.21 13.04 12.77
CA GLU A 122 -4.58 12.97 11.35
C GLU A 122 -4.39 11.57 10.77
N GLU A 123 -3.39 10.86 11.26
CA GLU A 123 -3.03 9.53 10.76
C GLU A 123 -2.46 8.66 11.87
N VAL A 124 -2.82 7.39 11.88
CA VAL A 124 -2.23 6.38 12.75
C VAL A 124 -1.63 5.29 11.86
N GLN A 125 -0.35 5.00 12.05
CA GLN A 125 0.34 3.91 11.37
C GLN A 125 0.84 2.91 12.42
N GLY A 126 0.38 1.67 12.32
CA GLY A 126 0.82 0.58 13.20
C GLY A 126 1.53 -0.50 12.41
N TYR A 127 2.75 -0.82 12.84
CA TYR A 127 3.56 -1.85 12.21
C TYR A 127 3.99 -2.90 13.20
N PHE A 128 3.97 -4.16 12.76
CA PHE A 128 4.60 -5.26 13.45
C PHE A 128 5.84 -5.69 12.66
N LYS A 129 6.92 -5.96 13.33
CA LYS A 129 8.16 -6.47 12.74
C LYS A 129 8.57 -7.76 13.42
N GLY A 130 9.01 -8.73 12.65
CA GLY A 130 9.44 -10.01 13.20
C GLY A 130 9.78 -10.99 12.10
N ILE A 131 9.55 -12.26 12.37
CA ILE A 131 9.82 -13.36 11.43
C ILE A 131 8.50 -13.96 10.98
N CYS A 132 8.26 -14.00 9.67
CA CYS A 132 7.01 -14.53 9.14
C CYS A 132 6.91 -16.05 9.31
N LYS A 133 5.69 -16.55 9.23
CA LYS A 133 5.36 -17.97 9.36
C LYS A 133 6.25 -18.88 8.51
N LYS A 134 6.49 -18.50 7.24
CA LYS A 134 7.34 -19.26 6.32
C LYS A 134 8.80 -19.30 6.77
N CYS A 135 9.35 -18.14 7.18
CA CYS A 135 10.73 -18.05 7.64
C CYS A 135 10.95 -18.75 8.98
N LEU A 136 9.96 -18.74 9.89
CA LEU A 136 10.00 -19.50 11.15
C LEU A 136 10.14 -20.99 10.88
N THR A 137 9.40 -21.53 9.95
CA THR A 137 9.47 -22.95 9.56
C THR A 137 10.85 -23.29 9.02
N THR A 138 11.44 -22.46 8.18
CA THR A 138 12.78 -22.65 7.61
C THR A 138 13.86 -22.57 8.68
N LYS A 139 13.76 -21.67 9.67
CA LYS A 139 14.72 -21.58 10.80
C LYS A 139 14.66 -22.80 11.72
N LYS A 140 13.48 -23.34 12.01
CA LYS A 140 13.34 -24.57 12.80
C LYS A 140 13.99 -25.77 12.12
N GLY A 141 13.96 -25.83 10.80
CA GLY A 141 14.67 -26.87 10.02
C GLY A 141 16.20 -26.78 10.08
N ARG A 142 16.76 -25.59 10.36
CA ARG A 142 18.22 -25.38 10.49
C ARG A 142 18.76 -25.69 11.89
N THR A 143 17.94 -25.60 12.92
CA THR A 143 18.37 -25.87 14.32
C THR A 143 18.41 -27.35 14.65
N ASN A 144 17.85 -28.21 13.81
CA ASN A 144 17.89 -29.67 14.02
C ASN A 144 19.08 -30.37 13.35
N ASN A 145 20.00 -29.63 12.73
CA ASN A 145 21.22 -30.14 12.12
C ASN A 145 22.50 -29.56 12.78
N GLY A 146 22.42 -29.39 14.07
CA GLY A 146 23.58 -28.97 14.86
C GLY A 146 23.93 -29.97 15.93
#